data_0aabae946629da898eb92d2ad9b2337a
#
_entry.id   0aabae946629da898eb92d2ad9b2337a
#
_cell.length_a   1.000
_cell.length_b   1.000
_cell.length_c   1.000
_cell.angle_alpha   90.00
_cell.angle_beta   90.00
_cell.angle_gamma   90.00
#
_symmetry.space_group_name_H-M   'P 1'
#
loop_
_entity.id
_entity.type
_entity.pdbx_description
1 polymer ?
#
loop_
_entity_poly.entity_id
_entity_poly.type
_entity_poly.pdbx_seq_one_letter_code
_entity_poly.pdbx_strand_id
1 'polypeptide(L)'
;LSFLRLCHAQTCGKCVPCRIGLGQLTELLESVLDSTATPETIDLIEKTARVIQDTADCAIGYEAARMVLQGVQGFRDDYMSHVEHGRCLFGWDHPVPCVALCPAGVDIPGYIALVRAGRYNDAVRLIRKDNPFPTVCGYVCEHPCEARCRRSMVDDAVNICGIKRFACDHATDMTPPPCAPSTGKSIAVIGGGPGGLSAAYFLSLMGHRVVVYDQRPQLGGMLRYGIPDYRLPQEKLDRDIEFILSTGIEVHTDTAIGRDIEFSEIENQYDAVYIYIGAHNDKKIGIDGENSVGVHAAVQLLRDIGEGRVPDFRGKRVCVIGGGNVSMDATRTALRLGAASVTCVYRRRISDMTALNEEIEDAQAEGCQILQLQAPDHIEADENGHVAALWTRPQVIGPYGSDGRPRPYDADAPLLRTPCDIVIVAIGQAIDARPFA
;
A
#
# COMPACT_ATOMS: atom_id res chain seq x y z
N LEU A 1 -11.53 -0.60 29.22
CA LEU A 1 -10.74 0.54 29.65
C LEU A 1 -11.54 1.86 29.57
N SER A 2 -12.20 2.21 28.43
CA SER A 2 -12.96 3.46 28.27
C SER A 2 -14.08 3.61 29.31
N PHE A 3 -14.84 2.54 29.58
CA PHE A 3 -15.87 2.54 30.59
C PHE A 3 -15.29 2.71 32.00
N LEU A 4 -14.17 2.04 32.30
CA LEU A 4 -13.47 2.18 33.58
C LEU A 4 -12.99 3.62 33.81
N ARG A 5 -12.39 4.25 32.80
CA ARG A 5 -11.98 5.67 32.87
C ARG A 5 -13.17 6.59 33.08
N LEU A 6 -14.31 6.35 32.41
CA LEU A 6 -15.54 7.11 32.60
C LEU A 6 -16.03 6.99 34.06
N CYS A 7 -16.12 5.78 34.60
CA CYS A 7 -16.52 5.55 35.98
C CYS A 7 -15.55 6.21 36.96
N HIS A 8 -14.23 6.11 36.73
CA HIS A 8 -13.23 6.74 37.58
C HIS A 8 -13.37 8.28 37.60
N ALA A 9 -13.60 8.90 36.44
CA ALA A 9 -13.83 10.34 36.33
C ALA A 9 -15.10 10.81 37.04
N GLN A 10 -16.10 9.93 37.18
CA GLN A 10 -17.39 10.24 37.84
C GLN A 10 -17.46 9.82 39.32
N THR A 11 -16.36 9.33 39.92
CA THR A 11 -16.36 8.95 41.32
C THR A 11 -16.62 10.13 42.23
N CYS A 12 -17.38 9.91 43.31
CA CYS A 12 -17.58 10.91 44.34
C CYS A 12 -16.36 11.04 45.30
N GLY A 13 -15.35 10.16 45.17
CA GLY A 13 -14.14 10.16 45.98
C GLY A 13 -14.29 9.67 47.44
N LYS A 14 -15.51 9.25 47.86
CA LYS A 14 -15.81 8.85 49.24
C LYS A 14 -15.10 7.58 49.66
N CYS A 15 -15.27 6.48 48.91
CA CYS A 15 -14.69 5.19 49.29
C CYS A 15 -13.33 4.94 48.59
N VAL A 16 -12.45 4.23 49.30
CA VAL A 16 -11.09 3.91 48.84
C VAL A 16 -11.11 3.05 47.57
N PRO A 17 -11.98 2.04 47.43
CA PRO A 17 -12.04 1.22 46.21
C PRO A 17 -12.24 2.02 44.92
N CYS A 18 -13.12 3.04 44.92
CA CYS A 18 -13.27 3.94 43.78
C CYS A 18 -12.08 4.90 43.62
N ARG A 19 -11.74 5.63 44.72
CA ARG A 19 -10.77 6.71 44.65
C ARG A 19 -9.38 6.28 44.24
N ILE A 20 -8.94 5.07 44.67
CA ILE A 20 -7.60 4.55 44.41
C ILE A 20 -7.68 3.32 43.49
N GLY A 21 -8.57 2.39 43.79
CA GLY A 21 -8.62 1.10 43.12
C GLY A 21 -8.96 1.18 41.64
N LEU A 22 -9.89 2.08 41.22
CA LEU A 22 -10.20 2.23 39.78
C LEU A 22 -9.02 2.83 39.02
N GLY A 23 -8.23 3.72 39.64
CA GLY A 23 -6.99 4.23 39.03
C GLY A 23 -5.95 3.11 38.83
N GLN A 24 -5.67 2.34 39.88
CA GLN A 24 -4.76 1.21 39.82
C GLN A 24 -5.21 0.17 38.76
N LEU A 25 -6.51 -0.13 38.71
CA LEU A 25 -7.06 -1.05 37.72
C LEU A 25 -6.91 -0.53 36.29
N THR A 26 -7.01 0.80 36.11
CA THR A 26 -6.75 1.46 34.83
C THR A 26 -5.29 1.29 34.41
N GLU A 27 -4.33 1.59 35.30
CA GLU A 27 -2.89 1.46 35.03
C GLU A 27 -2.50 0.00 34.70
N LEU A 28 -3.06 -0.98 35.41
CA LEU A 28 -2.83 -2.40 35.12
C LEU A 28 -3.36 -2.79 33.72
N LEU A 29 -4.54 -2.33 33.34
CA LEU A 29 -5.07 -2.58 32.00
C LEU A 29 -4.29 -1.85 30.89
N GLU A 30 -3.77 -0.66 31.18
CA GLU A 30 -2.89 0.06 30.26
C GLU A 30 -1.58 -0.68 30.04
N SER A 31 -0.99 -1.27 31.10
CA SER A 31 0.22 -2.08 30.97
C SER A 31 0.04 -3.31 30.05
N VAL A 32 -1.18 -3.90 30.03
CA VAL A 32 -1.51 -4.96 29.07
C VAL A 32 -1.50 -4.43 27.64
N LEU A 33 -2.15 -3.29 27.40
CA LEU A 33 -2.20 -2.66 26.06
C LEU A 33 -0.83 -2.20 25.57
N ASP A 34 0.02 -1.78 26.49
CA ASP A 34 1.39 -1.30 26.18
C ASP A 34 2.41 -2.44 26.09
N SER A 35 1.95 -3.70 26.23
CA SER A 35 2.81 -4.89 26.19
C SER A 35 3.93 -4.88 27.25
N THR A 36 3.70 -4.22 28.38
CA THR A 36 4.61 -4.19 29.54
C THR A 36 4.14 -5.08 30.69
N ALA A 37 2.93 -5.64 30.59
CA ALA A 37 2.36 -6.55 31.56
C ALA A 37 3.03 -7.93 31.53
N THR A 38 2.97 -8.62 32.69
CA THR A 38 3.38 -10.02 32.82
C THR A 38 2.16 -10.91 33.11
N PRO A 39 2.25 -12.24 33.03
CA PRO A 39 1.15 -13.14 33.42
C PRO A 39 0.59 -12.85 34.82
N GLU A 40 1.45 -12.52 35.80
CA GLU A 40 1.06 -12.15 37.15
C GLU A 40 0.25 -10.86 37.19
N THR A 41 0.43 -9.97 36.20
CA THR A 41 -0.37 -8.74 36.06
C THR A 41 -1.83 -9.08 35.82
N ILE A 42 -2.13 -10.13 35.02
CA ILE A 42 -3.50 -10.56 34.74
C ILE A 42 -4.18 -11.07 36.03
N ASP A 43 -3.46 -11.84 36.83
CA ASP A 43 -3.95 -12.30 38.12
C ASP A 43 -4.20 -11.13 39.11
N LEU A 44 -3.32 -10.12 39.05
CA LEU A 44 -3.47 -8.91 39.85
C LEU A 44 -4.68 -8.07 39.43
N ILE A 45 -4.94 -7.95 38.11
CA ILE A 45 -6.15 -7.30 37.59
C ILE A 45 -7.40 -8.00 38.12
N GLU A 46 -7.47 -9.34 38.02
CA GLU A 46 -8.61 -10.11 38.52
C GLU A 46 -8.82 -9.92 40.02
N LYS A 47 -7.74 -10.05 40.82
CA LYS A 47 -7.79 -9.85 42.26
C LYS A 47 -8.22 -8.44 42.63
N THR A 48 -7.65 -7.41 41.99
CA THR A 48 -7.98 -6.01 42.25
C THR A 48 -9.43 -5.69 41.89
N ALA A 49 -9.90 -6.17 40.72
CA ALA A 49 -11.30 -5.99 40.30
C ALA A 49 -12.27 -6.67 41.29
N ARG A 50 -11.95 -7.87 41.77
CA ARG A 50 -12.77 -8.58 42.77
C ARG A 50 -12.86 -7.81 44.08
N VAL A 51 -11.73 -7.33 44.60
CA VAL A 51 -11.72 -6.49 45.83
C VAL A 51 -12.57 -5.24 45.69
N ILE A 52 -12.43 -4.54 44.55
CA ILE A 52 -13.23 -3.32 44.32
C ILE A 52 -14.72 -3.66 44.22
N GLN A 53 -15.07 -4.75 43.50
CA GLN A 53 -16.45 -5.18 43.36
C GLN A 53 -17.10 -5.46 44.73
N ASP A 54 -16.37 -6.14 45.64
CA ASP A 54 -16.89 -6.58 46.93
C ASP A 54 -16.89 -5.49 47.99
N THR A 55 -16.12 -4.42 47.80
CA THR A 55 -15.90 -3.40 48.84
C THR A 55 -16.33 -1.96 48.46
N ALA A 56 -16.72 -1.72 47.19
CA ALA A 56 -17.19 -0.40 46.78
C ALA A 56 -18.61 -0.12 47.30
N ASP A 57 -18.83 1.11 47.79
CA ASP A 57 -20.08 1.51 48.42
C ASP A 57 -21.27 1.69 47.43
N CYS A 58 -20.99 1.82 46.13
CA CYS A 58 -22.02 2.12 45.14
C CYS A 58 -21.75 1.56 43.74
N ALA A 59 -22.75 1.62 42.89
CA ALA A 59 -22.73 1.04 41.53
C ALA A 59 -21.56 1.55 40.68
N ILE A 60 -21.12 2.79 40.78
CA ILE A 60 -19.99 3.32 40.00
C ILE A 60 -18.75 2.46 40.22
N GLY A 61 -18.45 2.11 41.46
CA GLY A 61 -17.29 1.29 41.80
C GLY A 61 -17.46 -0.20 41.45
N TYR A 62 -18.52 -0.83 42.00
CA TYR A 62 -18.67 -2.27 41.82
C TYR A 62 -19.02 -2.67 40.36
N GLU A 63 -19.77 -1.85 39.61
CA GLU A 63 -20.05 -2.15 38.20
C GLU A 63 -18.84 -1.95 37.30
N ALA A 64 -18.04 -0.91 37.54
CA ALA A 64 -16.78 -0.71 36.81
C ALA A 64 -15.84 -1.91 36.99
N ALA A 65 -15.68 -2.36 38.23
CA ALA A 65 -14.86 -3.53 38.57
C ALA A 65 -15.45 -4.84 38.02
N ARG A 66 -16.77 -5.02 38.10
CA ARG A 66 -17.47 -6.20 37.56
C ARG A 66 -17.25 -6.34 36.04
N MET A 67 -17.34 -5.25 35.30
CA MET A 67 -17.05 -5.25 33.85
C MET A 67 -15.63 -5.72 33.54
N VAL A 68 -14.65 -5.24 34.31
CA VAL A 68 -13.25 -5.68 34.16
C VAL A 68 -13.10 -7.16 34.51
N LEU A 69 -13.67 -7.59 35.64
CA LEU A 69 -13.61 -8.95 36.11
C LEU A 69 -14.23 -9.94 35.11
N GLN A 70 -15.40 -9.61 34.58
CA GLN A 70 -16.05 -10.40 33.51
C GLN A 70 -15.21 -10.44 32.24
N GLY A 71 -14.58 -9.32 31.86
CA GLY A 71 -13.69 -9.25 30.71
C GLY A 71 -12.48 -10.16 30.86
N VAL A 72 -11.78 -10.09 32.01
CA VAL A 72 -10.60 -10.92 32.26
C VAL A 72 -10.97 -12.39 32.39
N GLN A 73 -12.07 -12.73 33.05
CA GLN A 73 -12.50 -14.14 33.20
C GLN A 73 -13.02 -14.74 31.89
N GLY A 74 -13.78 -13.95 31.11
CA GLY A 74 -14.37 -14.42 29.85
C GLY A 74 -13.39 -14.49 28.68
N PHE A 75 -12.29 -13.71 28.74
CA PHE A 75 -11.30 -13.61 27.66
C PHE A 75 -9.86 -13.77 28.17
N ARG A 76 -9.66 -14.61 29.19
CA ARG A 76 -8.37 -14.79 29.85
C ARG A 76 -7.27 -15.19 28.86
N ASP A 77 -7.59 -16.10 27.94
CA ASP A 77 -6.64 -16.58 26.94
C ASP A 77 -6.19 -15.48 25.99
N ASP A 78 -7.09 -14.52 25.64
CA ASP A 78 -6.74 -13.33 24.86
C ASP A 78 -5.79 -12.41 25.62
N TYR A 79 -6.06 -12.16 26.91
CA TYR A 79 -5.16 -11.36 27.74
C TYR A 79 -3.78 -12.01 27.85
N MET A 80 -3.73 -13.34 28.08
CA MET A 80 -2.48 -14.08 28.16
C MET A 80 -1.72 -14.06 26.82
N SER A 81 -2.41 -14.31 25.70
CA SER A 81 -1.80 -14.23 24.37
C SER A 81 -1.25 -12.82 24.07
N HIS A 82 -1.94 -11.77 24.51
CA HIS A 82 -1.47 -10.41 24.34
C HIS A 82 -0.20 -10.13 25.13
N VAL A 83 -0.13 -10.62 26.38
CA VAL A 83 1.03 -10.49 27.26
C VAL A 83 2.23 -11.30 26.75
N GLU A 84 2.01 -12.55 26.33
CA GLU A 84 3.08 -13.47 25.89
C GLU A 84 3.55 -13.21 24.47
N HIS A 85 2.65 -12.81 23.57
CA HIS A 85 2.91 -12.75 22.13
C HIS A 85 2.66 -11.36 21.51
N GLY A 86 2.19 -10.39 22.28
CA GLY A 86 1.87 -9.04 21.82
C GLY A 86 0.69 -8.96 20.86
N ARG A 87 -0.24 -9.94 20.90
CA ARG A 87 -1.39 -10.02 19.99
C ARG A 87 -2.58 -10.75 20.60
N CYS A 88 -3.80 -10.37 20.17
CA CYS A 88 -5.04 -11.04 20.57
C CYS A 88 -5.31 -12.31 19.76
N LEU A 89 -5.89 -13.34 20.39
CA LEU A 89 -6.28 -14.60 19.75
C LEU A 89 -7.39 -14.39 18.70
N PHE A 90 -8.39 -13.58 19.00
CA PHE A 90 -9.56 -13.36 18.14
C PHE A 90 -9.28 -12.63 16.82
N GLY A 91 -8.11 -12.03 16.65
CA GLY A 91 -7.72 -11.38 15.38
C GLY A 91 -7.52 -12.34 14.21
N TRP A 92 -7.41 -13.65 14.47
CA TRP A 92 -7.03 -14.64 13.47
C TRP A 92 -8.22 -15.41 12.89
N ASP A 93 -9.20 -15.78 13.71
CA ASP A 93 -10.30 -16.64 13.26
C ASP A 93 -11.42 -15.86 12.58
N HIS A 94 -11.64 -14.60 12.96
CA HIS A 94 -12.69 -13.74 12.39
C HIS A 94 -12.22 -12.29 12.25
N PRO A 95 -11.28 -11.98 11.34
CA PRO A 95 -10.81 -10.63 11.17
C PRO A 95 -11.95 -9.71 10.73
N VAL A 96 -11.97 -8.47 11.24
CA VAL A 96 -12.92 -7.46 10.76
C VAL A 96 -12.70 -7.20 9.25
N PRO A 97 -13.75 -6.82 8.49
CA PRO A 97 -13.66 -6.73 7.03
C PRO A 97 -12.48 -5.91 6.51
N CYS A 98 -12.12 -4.83 7.18
CA CYS A 98 -10.97 -4.00 6.77
C CYS A 98 -9.63 -4.73 6.90
N VAL A 99 -9.43 -5.55 7.94
CA VAL A 99 -8.23 -6.39 8.11
C VAL A 99 -8.24 -7.54 7.11
N ALA A 100 -9.39 -8.22 6.95
CA ALA A 100 -9.53 -9.34 6.02
C ALA A 100 -9.26 -8.96 4.56
N LEU A 101 -9.60 -7.72 4.17
CA LEU A 101 -9.39 -7.22 2.82
C LEU A 101 -8.02 -6.55 2.62
N CYS A 102 -7.30 -6.26 3.70
CA CYS A 102 -5.93 -5.76 3.58
C CYS A 102 -5.01 -6.89 3.09
N PRO A 103 -4.34 -6.77 1.92
CA PRO A 103 -3.46 -7.83 1.44
C PRO A 103 -2.29 -8.15 2.38
N ALA A 104 -1.88 -7.18 3.21
CA ALA A 104 -0.84 -7.35 4.22
C ALA A 104 -1.39 -7.76 5.60
N GLY A 105 -2.72 -7.85 5.78
CA GLY A 105 -3.32 -8.23 7.05
C GLY A 105 -3.11 -7.25 8.21
N VAL A 106 -2.81 -5.98 7.93
CA VAL A 106 -2.49 -4.96 8.94
C VAL A 106 -3.62 -4.80 9.94
N ASP A 107 -3.30 -4.72 11.24
CA ASP A 107 -4.25 -4.41 12.30
C ASP A 107 -4.76 -2.96 12.20
N ILE A 108 -5.77 -2.78 11.35
CA ILE A 108 -6.35 -1.46 11.06
C ILE A 108 -7.05 -0.85 12.28
N PRO A 109 -7.92 -1.57 13.02
CA PRO A 109 -8.53 -1.02 14.24
C PRO A 109 -7.49 -0.62 15.28
N GLY A 110 -6.44 -1.41 15.44
CA GLY A 110 -5.36 -1.16 16.40
C GLY A 110 -4.64 0.15 16.12
N TYR A 111 -4.15 0.35 14.88
CA TYR A 111 -3.44 1.60 14.61
C TYR A 111 -4.36 2.84 14.59
N ILE A 112 -5.64 2.70 14.20
CA ILE A 112 -6.61 3.81 14.30
C ILE A 112 -6.83 4.22 15.76
N ALA A 113 -6.92 3.24 16.67
CA ALA A 113 -7.04 3.52 18.10
C ALA A 113 -5.80 4.25 18.65
N LEU A 114 -4.60 3.86 18.20
CA LEU A 114 -3.34 4.53 18.58
C LEU A 114 -3.27 5.95 18.01
N VAL A 115 -3.69 6.18 16.78
CA VAL A 115 -3.76 7.52 16.18
C VAL A 115 -4.74 8.41 16.96
N ARG A 116 -5.91 7.90 17.33
CA ARG A 116 -6.88 8.60 18.17
C ARG A 116 -6.28 9.01 19.52
N ALA A 117 -5.39 8.18 20.08
CA ALA A 117 -4.70 8.45 21.33
C ALA A 117 -3.48 9.39 21.18
N GLY A 118 -3.16 9.86 19.97
CA GLY A 118 -1.97 10.68 19.70
C GLY A 118 -0.66 9.89 19.67
N ARG A 119 -0.72 8.54 19.66
CA ARG A 119 0.44 7.64 19.73
C ARG A 119 0.89 7.26 18.32
N TYR A 120 1.35 8.23 17.54
CA TYR A 120 1.66 8.03 16.10
C TYR A 120 2.84 7.08 15.87
N ASN A 121 3.88 7.14 16.71
CA ASN A 121 5.02 6.23 16.62
C ASN A 121 4.58 4.77 16.82
N ASP A 122 3.72 4.52 17.80
CA ASP A 122 3.21 3.17 18.06
C ASP A 122 2.27 2.68 16.96
N ALA A 123 1.47 3.57 16.38
CA ALA A 123 0.63 3.26 15.23
C ALA A 123 1.48 2.81 14.03
N VAL A 124 2.57 3.51 13.71
CA VAL A 124 3.48 3.15 12.62
C VAL A 124 4.24 1.86 12.94
N ARG A 125 4.68 1.64 14.20
CA ARG A 125 5.28 0.37 14.60
C ARG A 125 4.31 -0.81 14.42
N LEU A 126 3.04 -0.62 14.79
CA LEU A 126 2.01 -1.65 14.62
C LEU A 126 1.81 -1.99 13.13
N ILE A 127 1.73 -0.98 12.26
CA ILE A 127 1.61 -1.20 10.81
C ILE A 127 2.83 -1.95 10.27
N ARG A 128 4.05 -1.61 10.71
CA ARG A 128 5.31 -2.21 10.25
C ARG A 128 5.51 -3.66 10.63
N LYS A 129 4.72 -4.22 11.54
CA LYS A 129 4.71 -5.66 11.81
C LYS A 129 4.36 -6.47 10.55
N ASP A 130 3.47 -5.94 9.71
CA ASP A 130 2.93 -6.63 8.53
C ASP A 130 3.25 -5.91 7.22
N ASN A 131 3.57 -4.61 7.26
CA ASN A 131 3.83 -3.78 6.10
C ASN A 131 5.03 -2.85 6.33
N PRO A 132 6.20 -3.13 5.74
CA PRO A 132 7.39 -2.31 5.91
C PRO A 132 7.34 -0.96 5.17
N PHE A 133 6.33 -0.74 4.30
CA PHE A 133 6.12 0.49 3.53
C PHE A 133 4.87 1.27 3.98
N PRO A 134 4.71 1.61 5.26
CA PRO A 134 3.49 2.29 5.73
C PRO A 134 3.32 3.68 5.13
N THR A 135 4.42 4.43 4.92
CA THR A 135 4.38 5.77 4.34
C THR A 135 3.94 5.69 2.89
N VAL A 136 4.60 4.86 2.07
CA VAL A 136 4.21 4.62 0.67
C VAL A 136 2.74 4.24 0.55
N CYS A 137 2.29 3.27 1.37
CA CYS A 137 0.89 2.84 1.37
C CYS A 137 -0.08 3.90 1.90
N GLY A 138 0.40 4.92 2.61
CA GLY A 138 -0.40 6.09 2.97
C GLY A 138 -0.68 7.02 1.79
N TYR A 139 0.15 6.96 0.73
CA TYR A 139 0.05 7.81 -0.45
C TYR A 139 -0.60 7.12 -1.66
N VAL A 140 -0.28 5.82 -1.89
CA VAL A 140 -0.63 5.15 -3.16
C VAL A 140 -1.32 3.78 -2.99
N CYS A 141 -1.81 3.45 -1.80
CA CYS A 141 -2.58 2.22 -1.58
C CYS A 141 -3.94 2.31 -2.27
N GLU A 142 -4.38 1.23 -2.92
CA GLU A 142 -5.73 1.10 -3.49
C GLU A 142 -6.83 0.93 -2.43
N HIS A 143 -6.51 0.95 -1.14
CA HIS A 143 -7.35 0.90 0.06
C HIS A 143 -8.60 -0.02 -0.04
N PRO A 144 -8.47 -1.30 -0.43
CA PRO A 144 -9.60 -2.23 -0.55
C PRO A 144 -10.33 -2.42 0.79
N CYS A 145 -9.67 -2.11 1.92
CA CYS A 145 -10.25 -2.11 3.25
C CYS A 145 -11.43 -1.13 3.41
N GLU A 146 -11.43 -0.01 2.68
CA GLU A 146 -12.49 1.00 2.70
C GLU A 146 -13.73 0.55 1.95
N ALA A 147 -13.57 -0.19 0.85
CA ALA A 147 -14.67 -0.69 0.02
C ALA A 147 -15.65 -1.61 0.78
N ARG A 148 -15.25 -2.22 1.88
CA ARG A 148 -16.08 -3.06 2.74
C ARG A 148 -16.16 -2.56 4.18
N CYS A 149 -15.87 -1.27 4.39
CA CYS A 149 -16.00 -0.65 5.70
C CYS A 149 -17.47 -0.71 6.16
N ARG A 150 -17.71 -1.24 7.37
CA ARG A 150 -19.08 -1.31 7.91
C ARG A 150 -19.70 0.07 8.16
N ARG A 151 -18.86 1.10 8.31
CA ARG A 151 -19.34 2.47 8.47
C ARG A 151 -20.14 2.95 7.26
N SER A 152 -19.79 2.51 6.04
CA SER A 152 -20.53 2.83 4.81
C SER A 152 -21.98 2.32 4.78
N MET A 153 -22.38 1.48 5.77
CA MET A 153 -23.79 1.11 5.96
C MET A 153 -24.61 2.22 6.67
N VAL A 154 -23.96 3.21 7.24
CA VAL A 154 -24.57 4.31 8.01
C VAL A 154 -24.34 5.65 7.30
N ASP A 155 -23.10 5.90 6.88
CA ASP A 155 -22.64 7.09 6.16
C ASP A 155 -21.43 6.71 5.27
N ASP A 156 -20.36 7.50 5.23
CA ASP A 156 -19.18 7.22 4.44
C ASP A 156 -18.24 6.22 5.14
N ALA A 157 -17.43 5.50 4.35
CA ALA A 157 -16.37 4.65 4.86
C ALA A 157 -15.38 5.48 5.70
N VAL A 158 -14.76 4.85 6.71
CA VAL A 158 -13.63 5.46 7.43
C VAL A 158 -12.49 5.68 6.45
N ASN A 159 -11.94 6.88 6.37
CA ASN A 159 -10.75 7.19 5.57
C ASN A 159 -9.50 6.55 6.20
N ILE A 160 -9.39 5.23 6.01
CA ILE A 160 -8.35 4.38 6.61
C ILE A 160 -6.97 4.73 6.06
N CYS A 161 -6.90 4.97 4.73
CA CYS A 161 -5.66 5.34 4.05
C CYS A 161 -5.17 6.72 4.52
N GLY A 162 -6.06 7.70 4.61
CA GLY A 162 -5.74 9.03 5.12
C GLY A 162 -5.27 9.03 6.58
N ILE A 163 -5.88 8.22 7.45
CA ILE A 163 -5.45 8.06 8.84
C ILE A 163 -4.05 7.44 8.91
N LYS A 164 -3.75 6.44 8.07
CA LYS A 164 -2.42 5.85 7.95
C LYS A 164 -1.38 6.89 7.51
N ARG A 165 -1.69 7.65 6.45
CA ARG A 165 -0.83 8.75 5.98
C ARG A 165 -0.57 9.75 7.09
N PHE A 166 -1.61 10.19 7.78
CA PHE A 166 -1.49 11.12 8.91
C PHE A 166 -0.55 10.57 9.99
N ALA A 167 -0.70 9.29 10.39
CA ALA A 167 0.18 8.66 11.37
C ALA A 167 1.65 8.68 10.92
N CYS A 168 1.90 8.31 9.65
CA CYS A 168 3.25 8.28 9.09
C CYS A 168 3.88 9.69 9.00
N ASP A 169 3.09 10.70 8.63
CA ASP A 169 3.58 12.08 8.54
C ASP A 169 3.93 12.69 9.91
N HIS A 170 3.32 12.19 11.00
CA HIS A 170 3.54 12.69 12.37
C HIS A 170 4.45 11.79 13.21
N ALA A 171 4.77 10.58 12.76
CA ALA A 171 5.70 9.70 13.46
C ALA A 171 7.13 10.22 13.32
N THR A 172 7.86 10.25 14.44
CA THR A 172 9.24 10.75 14.52
C THR A 172 10.25 9.65 14.84
N ASP A 173 9.79 8.53 15.42
CA ASP A 173 10.64 7.40 15.77
C ASP A 173 10.77 6.42 14.60
N MET A 174 11.99 6.30 14.09
CA MET A 174 12.37 5.41 12.99
C MET A 174 13.28 4.26 13.46
N THR A 175 13.24 3.91 14.74
CA THR A 175 14.01 2.79 15.27
C THR A 175 13.41 1.45 14.81
N PRO A 176 14.17 0.59 14.12
CA PRO A 176 13.69 -0.72 13.73
C PRO A 176 13.57 -1.65 14.95
N PRO A 177 12.71 -2.68 14.88
CA PRO A 177 12.69 -3.71 15.91
C PRO A 177 14.04 -4.46 15.92
N PRO A 178 14.45 -5.04 17.06
CA PRO A 178 15.68 -5.81 17.14
C PRO A 178 15.60 -7.05 16.23
N CYS A 179 16.68 -7.31 15.51
CA CYS A 179 16.80 -8.54 14.73
C CYS A 179 17.03 -9.75 15.65
N ALA A 180 16.56 -10.92 15.25
CA ALA A 180 16.87 -12.17 15.91
C ALA A 180 18.38 -12.46 15.86
N PRO A 181 18.92 -13.33 16.72
CA PRO A 181 20.30 -13.77 16.67
C PRO A 181 20.67 -14.32 15.29
N SER A 182 21.93 -14.09 14.87
CA SER A 182 22.39 -14.53 13.55
C SER A 182 22.18 -16.03 13.34
N THR A 183 21.56 -16.37 12.22
CA THR A 183 21.37 -17.77 11.78
C THR A 183 22.62 -18.35 11.09
N GLY A 184 23.61 -17.52 10.77
CA GLY A 184 24.75 -17.89 9.94
C GLY A 184 24.43 -18.10 8.46
N LYS A 185 23.19 -17.84 8.03
CA LYS A 185 22.74 -17.98 6.65
C LYS A 185 22.76 -16.64 5.91
N SER A 186 23.13 -16.70 4.62
CA SER A 186 23.18 -15.56 3.72
C SER A 186 22.16 -15.70 2.58
N ILE A 187 21.44 -14.62 2.29
CA ILE A 187 20.37 -14.61 1.29
C ILE A 187 20.62 -13.46 0.32
N ALA A 188 20.64 -13.77 -0.98
CA ALA A 188 20.61 -12.76 -2.03
C ALA A 188 19.16 -12.41 -2.39
N VAL A 189 18.86 -11.12 -2.50
CA VAL A 189 17.58 -10.60 -3.00
C VAL A 189 17.85 -9.88 -4.31
N ILE A 190 17.29 -10.36 -5.42
CA ILE A 190 17.45 -9.75 -6.73
C ILE A 190 16.23 -8.91 -7.05
N GLY A 191 16.42 -7.58 -7.05
CA GLY A 191 15.42 -6.55 -7.23
C GLY A 191 15.15 -5.77 -5.96
N GLY A 192 15.54 -4.49 -5.96
CA GLY A 192 15.36 -3.51 -4.88
C GLY A 192 14.05 -2.73 -4.97
N GLY A 193 13.02 -3.31 -5.57
CA GLY A 193 11.65 -2.81 -5.55
C GLY A 193 10.91 -3.16 -4.25
N PRO A 194 9.61 -2.80 -4.13
CA PRO A 194 8.85 -2.97 -2.88
C PRO A 194 8.80 -4.42 -2.40
N GLY A 195 8.66 -5.40 -3.30
CA GLY A 195 8.60 -6.81 -2.91
C GLY A 195 9.95 -7.34 -2.44
N GLY A 196 11.05 -7.02 -3.14
CA GLY A 196 12.38 -7.42 -2.73
C GLY A 196 12.80 -6.79 -1.41
N LEU A 197 12.57 -5.49 -1.24
CA LEU A 197 12.86 -4.78 0.02
C LEU A 197 12.00 -5.27 1.19
N SER A 198 10.71 -5.63 0.94
CA SER A 198 9.88 -6.26 1.98
C SER A 198 10.43 -7.62 2.41
N ALA A 199 10.84 -8.46 1.46
CA ALA A 199 11.47 -9.74 1.76
C ALA A 199 12.78 -9.53 2.53
N ALA A 200 13.62 -8.61 2.06
CA ALA A 200 14.89 -8.28 2.71
C ALA A 200 14.70 -7.84 4.17
N TYR A 201 13.69 -6.99 4.44
CA TYR A 201 13.35 -6.53 5.78
C TYR A 201 13.01 -7.69 6.72
N PHE A 202 12.05 -8.54 6.34
CA PHE A 202 11.64 -9.65 7.20
C PHE A 202 12.75 -10.70 7.37
N LEU A 203 13.50 -10.99 6.32
CA LEU A 203 14.64 -11.92 6.39
C LEU A 203 15.77 -11.39 7.31
N SER A 204 16.03 -10.08 7.26
CA SER A 204 16.97 -9.44 8.18
C SER A 204 16.50 -9.52 9.63
N LEU A 205 15.20 -9.27 9.90
CA LEU A 205 14.64 -9.41 11.24
C LEU A 205 14.72 -10.86 11.77
N MET A 206 14.67 -11.86 10.88
CA MET A 206 14.87 -13.27 11.22
C MET A 206 16.34 -13.64 11.53
N GLY A 207 17.28 -12.70 11.41
CA GLY A 207 18.69 -12.90 11.73
C GLY A 207 19.52 -13.45 10.57
N HIS A 208 19.01 -13.40 9.34
CA HIS A 208 19.80 -13.75 8.14
C HIS A 208 20.65 -12.55 7.68
N ARG A 209 21.83 -12.86 7.11
CA ARG A 209 22.58 -11.85 6.34
C ARG A 209 21.90 -11.66 4.99
N VAL A 210 21.43 -10.46 4.70
CA VAL A 210 20.70 -10.15 3.46
C VAL A 210 21.49 -9.19 2.60
N VAL A 211 21.62 -9.50 1.31
CA VAL A 211 22.25 -8.67 0.29
C VAL A 211 21.27 -8.43 -0.84
N VAL A 212 20.98 -7.16 -1.14
CA VAL A 212 20.07 -6.75 -2.21
C VAL A 212 20.87 -6.30 -3.42
N TYR A 213 20.55 -6.84 -4.59
CA TYR A 213 21.07 -6.42 -5.89
C TYR A 213 19.99 -5.72 -6.70
N ASP A 214 20.28 -4.54 -7.22
CA ASP A 214 19.40 -3.84 -8.16
C ASP A 214 20.18 -3.28 -9.35
N GLN A 215 19.61 -3.42 -10.55
CA GLN A 215 20.21 -2.91 -11.78
C GLN A 215 20.17 -1.38 -11.89
N ARG A 216 19.41 -0.70 -11.04
CA ARG A 216 19.22 0.75 -11.03
C ARG A 216 20.10 1.40 -9.98
N PRO A 217 20.44 2.71 -10.15
CA PRO A 217 21.25 3.44 -9.18
C PRO A 217 20.55 3.71 -7.85
N GLN A 218 19.21 3.64 -7.82
CA GLN A 218 18.42 3.89 -6.62
C GLN A 218 17.39 2.78 -6.40
N LEU A 219 17.18 2.43 -5.14
CA LEU A 219 16.17 1.47 -4.72
C LEU A 219 14.76 2.06 -4.82
N GLY A 220 13.76 1.20 -4.78
CA GLY A 220 12.35 1.55 -4.81
C GLY A 220 11.59 0.97 -6.01
N GLY A 221 12.30 0.52 -7.06
CA GLY A 221 11.69 -0.10 -8.24
C GLY A 221 10.58 0.77 -8.83
N MET A 222 9.41 0.19 -9.14
CA MET A 222 8.30 0.92 -9.75
C MET A 222 7.71 2.03 -8.86
N LEU A 223 7.92 2.00 -7.55
CA LEU A 223 7.52 3.10 -6.68
C LEU A 223 8.29 4.39 -7.00
N ARG A 224 9.58 4.27 -7.36
CA ARG A 224 10.46 5.39 -7.74
C ARG A 224 10.36 5.74 -9.21
N TYR A 225 10.39 4.70 -10.07
CA TYR A 225 10.56 4.88 -11.51
C TYR A 225 9.26 4.87 -12.31
N GLY A 226 8.12 4.53 -11.67
CA GLY A 226 6.83 4.43 -12.35
C GLY A 226 5.75 5.36 -11.79
N ILE A 227 5.81 5.69 -10.49
CA ILE A 227 4.83 6.55 -9.85
C ILE A 227 5.33 8.00 -9.86
N PRO A 228 4.56 8.95 -10.40
CA PRO A 228 4.98 10.36 -10.44
C PRO A 228 5.13 10.97 -9.03
N ASP A 229 6.07 11.92 -8.89
CA ASP A 229 6.38 12.59 -7.61
C ASP A 229 5.18 13.30 -6.98
N TYR A 230 4.24 13.80 -7.78
CA TYR A 230 3.04 14.45 -7.25
C TYR A 230 2.08 13.48 -6.55
N ARG A 231 2.18 12.16 -6.83
CA ARG A 231 1.45 11.09 -6.12
C ARG A 231 2.26 10.51 -4.98
N LEU A 232 3.53 10.22 -5.22
CA LEU A 232 4.46 9.67 -4.22
C LEU A 232 5.75 10.47 -4.20
N PRO A 233 5.88 11.49 -3.33
CA PRO A 233 7.11 12.25 -3.19
C PRO A 233 8.30 11.36 -2.84
N GLN A 234 9.45 11.57 -3.51
CA GLN A 234 10.63 10.73 -3.33
C GLN A 234 11.10 10.67 -1.87
N GLU A 235 11.04 11.79 -1.14
CA GLU A 235 11.38 11.85 0.29
C GLU A 235 10.55 10.90 1.17
N LYS A 236 9.29 10.66 0.78
CA LYS A 236 8.38 9.74 1.51
C LYS A 236 8.73 8.29 1.23
N LEU A 237 9.13 7.98 0.01
CA LEU A 237 9.65 6.66 -0.37
C LEU A 237 10.99 6.39 0.32
N ASP A 238 11.92 7.35 0.29
CA ASP A 238 13.24 7.24 0.88
C ASP A 238 13.16 6.95 2.38
N ARG A 239 12.24 7.60 3.08
CA ARG A 239 11.99 7.36 4.50
C ARG A 239 11.67 5.89 4.84
N ASP A 240 10.83 5.23 4.05
CA ASP A 240 10.51 3.81 4.27
C ASP A 240 11.70 2.93 3.87
N ILE A 241 12.42 3.26 2.79
CA ILE A 241 13.62 2.53 2.36
C ILE A 241 14.74 2.62 3.41
N GLU A 242 15.04 3.82 3.91
CA GLU A 242 16.03 4.04 4.96
C GLU A 242 15.73 3.24 6.22
N PHE A 243 14.44 3.22 6.62
CA PHE A 243 14.01 2.39 7.74
C PHE A 243 14.27 0.90 7.49
N ILE A 244 13.95 0.38 6.31
CA ILE A 244 14.20 -1.01 5.95
C ILE A 244 15.70 -1.31 6.00
N LEU A 245 16.51 -0.46 5.40
CA LEU A 245 17.97 -0.63 5.34
C LEU A 245 18.64 -0.53 6.73
N SER A 246 18.03 0.19 7.67
CA SER A 246 18.54 0.34 9.03
C SER A 246 18.59 -0.99 9.82
N THR A 247 17.99 -2.07 9.32
CA THR A 247 18.09 -3.42 9.85
C THR A 247 19.42 -4.12 9.50
N GLY A 248 20.33 -3.47 8.75
CA GLY A 248 21.65 -4.01 8.42
C GLY A 248 21.73 -4.74 7.08
N ILE A 249 20.80 -4.45 6.16
CA ILE A 249 20.78 -4.99 4.79
C ILE A 249 21.91 -4.36 3.98
N GLU A 250 22.71 -5.21 3.31
CA GLU A 250 23.74 -4.79 2.35
C GLU A 250 23.11 -4.57 0.97
N VAL A 251 23.57 -3.56 0.22
CA VAL A 251 22.99 -3.16 -1.06
C VAL A 251 24.05 -2.98 -2.13
N HIS A 252 23.80 -3.54 -3.31
CA HIS A 252 24.56 -3.33 -4.54
C HIS A 252 23.62 -2.80 -5.62
N THR A 253 23.68 -1.50 -5.85
CA THR A 253 23.00 -0.83 -6.96
C THR A 253 23.86 -0.86 -8.23
N ASP A 254 23.28 -0.43 -9.38
CA ASP A 254 23.91 -0.48 -10.70
C ASP A 254 24.45 -1.88 -11.08
N THR A 255 23.82 -2.93 -10.52
CA THR A 255 24.27 -4.31 -10.68
C THR A 255 23.15 -5.19 -11.22
N ALA A 256 23.19 -5.51 -12.50
CA ALA A 256 22.20 -6.37 -13.17
C ALA A 256 22.67 -7.83 -13.18
N ILE A 257 21.93 -8.69 -12.49
CA ILE A 257 22.19 -10.13 -12.54
C ILE A 257 21.81 -10.67 -13.92
N GLY A 258 22.71 -11.51 -14.50
CA GLY A 258 22.62 -12.01 -15.89
C GLY A 258 23.31 -11.09 -16.91
N ARG A 259 23.86 -9.92 -16.47
CA ARG A 259 24.68 -9.03 -17.31
C ARG A 259 26.03 -8.71 -16.65
N ASP A 260 26.00 -8.24 -15.41
CA ASP A 260 27.19 -7.78 -14.69
C ASP A 260 27.73 -8.88 -13.77
N ILE A 261 26.87 -9.75 -13.28
CA ILE A 261 27.16 -10.95 -12.49
C ILE A 261 26.31 -12.08 -13.04
N GLU A 262 26.90 -13.23 -13.32
CA GLU A 262 26.14 -14.41 -13.76
C GLU A 262 25.25 -14.94 -12.64
N PHE A 263 24.04 -15.39 -12.97
CA PHE A 263 23.10 -15.90 -11.96
C PHE A 263 23.66 -17.09 -11.18
N SER A 264 24.39 -17.97 -11.85
CA SER A 264 25.06 -19.12 -11.22
C SER A 264 26.13 -18.74 -10.19
N GLU A 265 26.76 -17.57 -10.31
CA GLU A 265 27.69 -17.07 -9.29
C GLU A 265 26.93 -16.70 -8.00
N ILE A 266 25.77 -16.06 -8.14
CA ILE A 266 24.91 -15.73 -7.01
C ILE A 266 24.39 -17.02 -6.33
N GLU A 267 23.92 -18.00 -7.10
CA GLU A 267 23.46 -19.29 -6.54
C GLU A 267 24.55 -20.03 -5.75
N ASN A 268 25.80 -19.95 -6.18
CA ASN A 268 26.92 -20.58 -5.48
C ASN A 268 27.42 -19.82 -4.25
N GLN A 269 27.16 -18.50 -4.18
CA GLN A 269 27.66 -17.63 -3.11
C GLN A 269 26.72 -17.56 -1.91
N TYR A 270 25.41 -17.78 -2.10
CA TYR A 270 24.40 -17.60 -1.07
C TYR A 270 23.68 -18.91 -0.73
N ASP A 271 23.18 -19.03 0.50
CA ASP A 271 22.38 -20.18 0.93
C ASP A 271 21.00 -20.23 0.27
N ALA A 272 20.46 -19.07 -0.11
CA ALA A 272 19.21 -18.94 -0.86
C ALA A 272 19.18 -17.66 -1.69
N VAL A 273 18.38 -17.68 -2.76
CA VAL A 273 18.18 -16.52 -3.65
C VAL A 273 16.68 -16.22 -3.75
N TYR A 274 16.32 -14.96 -3.54
CA TYR A 274 14.97 -14.45 -3.71
C TYR A 274 14.91 -13.52 -4.92
N ILE A 275 14.16 -13.92 -5.96
CA ILE A 275 14.07 -13.17 -7.22
C ILE A 275 12.76 -12.39 -7.25
N TYR A 276 12.82 -11.05 -7.28
CA TYR A 276 11.66 -10.17 -7.36
C TYR A 276 11.93 -8.93 -8.22
N ILE A 277 12.18 -9.17 -9.49
CA ILE A 277 12.64 -8.15 -10.45
C ILE A 277 11.53 -7.25 -11.01
N GLY A 278 10.27 -7.51 -10.69
CA GLY A 278 9.12 -6.74 -11.16
C GLY A 278 8.85 -6.88 -12.67
N ALA A 279 7.84 -6.18 -13.16
CA ALA A 279 7.44 -6.14 -14.57
C ALA A 279 7.81 -4.77 -15.16
N HIS A 280 8.94 -4.71 -15.88
CA HIS A 280 9.49 -3.46 -16.40
C HIS A 280 9.38 -3.30 -17.92
N ASN A 281 8.95 -4.36 -18.63
CA ASN A 281 8.79 -4.34 -20.07
C ASN A 281 7.35 -4.02 -20.45
N ASP A 282 7.15 -2.97 -21.22
CA ASP A 282 5.84 -2.61 -21.74
C ASP A 282 5.34 -3.62 -22.75
N LYS A 283 4.04 -3.90 -22.73
CA LYS A 283 3.38 -4.73 -23.73
C LYS A 283 3.08 -3.89 -24.97
N LYS A 284 3.40 -4.46 -26.13
CA LYS A 284 3.01 -3.90 -27.42
C LYS A 284 1.53 -4.11 -27.67
N ILE A 285 0.90 -3.14 -28.34
CA ILE A 285 -0.51 -3.20 -28.68
C ILE A 285 -0.77 -4.06 -29.91
N GLY A 286 0.20 -4.12 -30.84
CA GLY A 286 0.14 -4.95 -32.04
C GLY A 286 -0.73 -4.37 -33.15
N ILE A 287 -0.76 -3.06 -33.32
CA ILE A 287 -1.50 -2.37 -34.37
C ILE A 287 -0.55 -1.69 -35.36
N ASP A 288 -1.05 -1.44 -36.56
CA ASP A 288 -0.29 -0.72 -37.57
C ASP A 288 0.07 0.70 -37.10
N GLY A 289 1.29 1.14 -37.40
CA GLY A 289 1.81 2.44 -36.96
C GLY A 289 2.34 2.50 -35.53
N GLU A 290 2.36 1.39 -34.79
CA GLU A 290 2.86 1.34 -33.39
C GLU A 290 4.33 1.76 -33.25
N ASN A 291 5.13 1.67 -34.31
CA ASN A 291 6.54 2.05 -34.30
C ASN A 291 6.80 3.47 -34.86
N SER A 292 5.76 4.28 -35.07
CA SER A 292 5.88 5.67 -35.55
C SER A 292 6.56 6.56 -34.52
N VAL A 293 7.24 7.61 -35.00
CA VAL A 293 7.86 8.63 -34.11
C VAL A 293 6.76 9.38 -33.36
N GLY A 294 6.85 9.40 -32.03
CA GLY A 294 5.82 9.96 -31.15
C GLY A 294 4.95 8.91 -30.47
N VAL A 295 5.20 7.62 -30.72
CA VAL A 295 4.59 6.54 -29.91
C VAL A 295 5.52 6.19 -28.75
N HIS A 296 4.98 6.22 -27.54
CA HIS A 296 5.71 5.92 -26.30
C HIS A 296 5.01 4.81 -25.51
N ALA A 297 5.79 3.93 -24.93
CA ALA A 297 5.32 3.01 -23.91
C ALA A 297 5.22 3.74 -22.56
N ALA A 298 4.09 3.59 -21.85
CA ALA A 298 3.80 4.41 -20.66
C ALA A 298 4.82 4.24 -19.54
N VAL A 299 5.22 2.99 -19.25
CA VAL A 299 6.17 2.72 -18.15
C VAL A 299 7.57 3.23 -18.48
N GLN A 300 8.01 3.07 -19.74
CA GLN A 300 9.28 3.61 -20.19
C GLN A 300 9.27 5.15 -20.09
N LEU A 301 8.18 5.78 -20.52
CA LEU A 301 8.01 7.24 -20.47
C LEU A 301 8.06 7.78 -19.03
N LEU A 302 7.28 7.18 -18.11
CA LEU A 302 7.25 7.59 -16.71
C LEU A 302 8.61 7.39 -16.04
N ARG A 303 9.31 6.31 -16.38
CA ARG A 303 10.68 6.05 -15.93
C ARG A 303 11.66 7.11 -16.41
N ASP A 304 11.62 7.44 -17.70
CA ASP A 304 12.50 8.47 -18.27
C ASP A 304 12.28 9.82 -17.59
N ILE A 305 11.03 10.16 -17.28
CA ILE A 305 10.67 11.36 -16.52
C ILE A 305 11.22 11.29 -15.09
N GLY A 306 11.05 10.16 -14.40
CA GLY A 306 11.58 9.92 -13.03
C GLY A 306 13.11 9.97 -12.97
N GLU A 307 13.80 9.66 -14.07
CA GLU A 307 15.26 9.77 -14.23
C GLU A 307 15.70 11.17 -14.75
N GLY A 308 14.77 12.13 -14.85
CA GLY A 308 15.06 13.51 -15.30
C GLY A 308 15.12 13.71 -16.82
N ARG A 309 14.81 12.67 -17.62
CA ARG A 309 14.71 12.75 -19.08
C ARG A 309 13.28 13.10 -19.48
N VAL A 310 12.94 14.37 -19.44
CA VAL A 310 11.57 14.86 -19.65
C VAL A 310 11.33 15.18 -21.12
N PRO A 311 10.40 14.47 -21.82
CA PRO A 311 10.00 14.79 -23.18
C PRO A 311 9.28 16.13 -23.24
N ASP A 312 9.32 16.82 -24.41
CA ASP A 312 8.59 18.07 -24.59
C ASP A 312 7.15 17.81 -25.07
N PHE A 313 6.21 17.97 -24.17
CA PHE A 313 4.78 17.86 -24.44
C PHE A 313 4.10 19.21 -24.77
N ARG A 314 4.83 20.33 -24.65
CA ARG A 314 4.24 21.67 -24.79
C ARG A 314 3.58 21.86 -26.15
N GLY A 315 2.28 22.20 -26.10
CA GLY A 315 1.48 22.42 -27.28
C GLY A 315 1.11 21.16 -28.08
N LYS A 316 1.48 19.95 -27.61
CA LYS A 316 1.17 18.69 -28.26
C LYS A 316 -0.21 18.17 -27.87
N ARG A 317 -0.87 17.51 -28.81
CA ARG A 317 -2.09 16.73 -28.57
C ARG A 317 -1.67 15.29 -28.26
N VAL A 318 -2.10 14.77 -27.15
CA VAL A 318 -1.68 13.43 -26.66
C VAL A 318 -2.88 12.49 -26.57
N CYS A 319 -2.74 11.28 -27.12
CA CYS A 319 -3.65 10.19 -26.87
C CYS A 319 -2.99 9.17 -25.93
N VAL A 320 -3.69 8.75 -24.86
CA VAL A 320 -3.24 7.70 -23.93
C VAL A 320 -4.15 6.51 -24.08
N ILE A 321 -3.60 5.34 -24.39
CA ILE A 321 -4.36 4.09 -24.59
C ILE A 321 -4.30 3.26 -23.32
N GLY A 322 -5.43 3.11 -22.62
CA GLY A 322 -5.52 2.28 -21.43
C GLY A 322 -6.56 2.78 -20.44
N GLY A 323 -6.78 2.04 -19.33
CA GLY A 323 -7.78 2.39 -18.31
C GLY A 323 -7.38 1.95 -16.90
N GLY A 324 -6.09 1.77 -16.64
CA GLY A 324 -5.53 1.49 -15.32
C GLY A 324 -4.84 2.71 -14.71
N ASN A 325 -4.35 2.60 -13.46
CA ASN A 325 -3.65 3.68 -12.76
C ASN A 325 -2.47 4.25 -13.57
N VAL A 326 -1.70 3.40 -14.27
CA VAL A 326 -0.60 3.84 -15.14
C VAL A 326 -1.09 4.75 -16.27
N SER A 327 -2.31 4.51 -16.80
CA SER A 327 -2.91 5.39 -17.82
C SER A 327 -3.25 6.75 -17.24
N MET A 328 -3.77 6.80 -16.02
CA MET A 328 -4.08 8.05 -15.32
C MET A 328 -2.80 8.81 -15.00
N ASP A 329 -1.76 8.12 -14.52
CA ASP A 329 -0.44 8.72 -14.27
C ASP A 329 0.16 9.31 -15.54
N ALA A 330 0.15 8.59 -16.66
CA ALA A 330 0.65 9.08 -17.94
C ALA A 330 -0.16 10.29 -18.47
N THR A 331 -1.49 10.24 -18.33
CA THR A 331 -2.41 11.30 -18.71
C THR A 331 -2.15 12.58 -17.94
N ARG A 332 -2.14 12.50 -16.61
CA ARG A 332 -1.92 13.66 -15.72
C ARG A 332 -0.50 14.22 -15.90
N THR A 333 0.49 13.32 -16.08
CA THR A 333 1.87 13.74 -16.35
C THR A 333 1.98 14.51 -17.66
N ALA A 334 1.34 14.04 -18.75
CA ALA A 334 1.35 14.75 -20.03
C ALA A 334 0.71 16.15 -19.93
N LEU A 335 -0.43 16.28 -19.21
CA LEU A 335 -1.07 17.57 -18.93
C LEU A 335 -0.14 18.51 -18.18
N ARG A 336 0.49 18.03 -17.11
CA ARG A 336 1.41 18.81 -16.26
C ARG A 336 2.69 19.23 -16.99
N LEU A 337 3.10 18.47 -18.00
CA LEU A 337 4.23 18.80 -18.88
C LEU A 337 3.83 19.74 -20.04
N GLY A 338 2.58 20.25 -20.06
CA GLY A 338 2.14 21.29 -20.96
C GLY A 338 1.51 20.81 -22.27
N ALA A 339 0.99 19.59 -22.33
CA ALA A 339 0.20 19.13 -23.47
C ALA A 339 -0.98 20.07 -23.71
N ALA A 340 -1.27 20.40 -24.97
CA ALA A 340 -2.40 21.24 -25.35
C ALA A 340 -3.75 20.54 -25.10
N SER A 341 -3.79 19.24 -25.27
CA SER A 341 -4.92 18.39 -24.93
C SER A 341 -4.45 16.96 -24.66
N VAL A 342 -5.14 16.26 -23.76
CA VAL A 342 -4.91 14.83 -23.52
C VAL A 342 -6.23 14.09 -23.59
N THR A 343 -6.27 13.04 -24.41
CA THR A 343 -7.43 12.16 -24.58
C THR A 343 -7.04 10.74 -24.16
N CYS A 344 -7.66 10.25 -23.08
CA CYS A 344 -7.52 8.85 -22.66
C CYS A 344 -8.52 7.98 -23.44
N VAL A 345 -8.04 7.00 -24.19
CA VAL A 345 -8.82 6.10 -25.03
C VAL A 345 -8.99 4.74 -24.32
N TYR A 346 -10.23 4.33 -24.10
CA TYR A 346 -10.53 3.09 -23.41
C TYR A 346 -11.62 2.26 -24.09
N ARG A 347 -11.34 0.97 -24.30
CA ARG A 347 -12.21 0.04 -25.03
C ARG A 347 -13.48 -0.39 -24.31
N ARG A 348 -13.64 -0.05 -23.01
CA ARG A 348 -14.83 -0.33 -22.21
C ARG A 348 -15.42 1.00 -21.69
N ARG A 349 -16.42 0.92 -20.81
CA ARG A 349 -16.99 2.09 -20.15
C ARG A 349 -16.04 2.62 -19.08
N ILE A 350 -16.18 3.88 -18.71
CA ILE A 350 -15.42 4.49 -17.59
C ILE A 350 -15.62 3.67 -16.31
N SER A 351 -16.85 3.22 -16.04
CA SER A 351 -17.16 2.36 -14.88
C SER A 351 -16.49 0.98 -14.89
N ASP A 352 -15.93 0.56 -16.02
CA ASP A 352 -15.20 -0.71 -16.16
C ASP A 352 -13.67 -0.50 -16.11
N MET A 353 -13.20 0.72 -15.87
CA MET A 353 -11.78 1.02 -15.68
C MET A 353 -11.25 0.33 -14.42
N THR A 354 -9.97 -0.04 -14.46
CA THR A 354 -9.27 -0.60 -13.29
C THR A 354 -8.51 0.46 -12.49
N ALA A 355 -8.47 1.69 -12.99
CA ALA A 355 -7.98 2.83 -12.23
C ALA A 355 -8.94 3.14 -11.07
N LEU A 356 -8.41 3.68 -9.98
CA LEU A 356 -9.22 4.18 -8.87
C LEU A 356 -10.12 5.31 -9.36
N ASN A 357 -11.35 5.38 -8.85
CA ASN A 357 -12.29 6.44 -9.23
C ASN A 357 -11.70 7.83 -8.97
N GLU A 358 -11.03 8.02 -7.85
CA GLU A 358 -10.34 9.28 -7.50
C GLU A 358 -9.31 9.68 -8.57
N GLU A 359 -8.53 8.73 -9.10
CA GLU A 359 -7.54 9.01 -10.15
C GLU A 359 -8.21 9.37 -11.49
N ILE A 360 -9.36 8.78 -11.78
CA ILE A 360 -10.16 9.11 -12.97
C ILE A 360 -10.74 10.51 -12.82
N GLU A 361 -11.33 10.82 -11.69
CA GLU A 361 -11.91 12.13 -11.37
C GLU A 361 -10.84 13.22 -11.39
N ASP A 362 -9.69 12.97 -10.78
CA ASP A 362 -8.55 13.89 -10.78
C ASP A 362 -8.04 14.15 -12.20
N ALA A 363 -7.89 13.11 -13.05
CA ALA A 363 -7.47 13.28 -14.43
C ALA A 363 -8.47 14.13 -15.22
N GLN A 364 -9.78 13.93 -15.01
CA GLN A 364 -10.83 14.76 -15.64
C GLN A 364 -10.83 16.19 -15.11
N ALA A 365 -10.63 16.38 -13.80
CA ALA A 365 -10.53 17.70 -13.18
C ALA A 365 -9.31 18.49 -13.68
N GLU A 366 -8.21 17.82 -14.00
CA GLU A 366 -7.03 18.42 -14.63
C GLU A 366 -7.22 18.71 -16.14
N GLY A 367 -8.33 18.28 -16.76
CA GLY A 367 -8.69 18.57 -18.15
C GLY A 367 -8.53 17.42 -19.13
N CYS A 368 -8.32 16.19 -18.66
CA CYS A 368 -8.30 15.01 -19.52
C CYS A 368 -9.69 14.71 -20.08
N GLN A 369 -9.77 14.43 -21.37
CA GLN A 369 -10.96 13.86 -22.00
C GLN A 369 -10.87 12.33 -22.00
N ILE A 370 -11.92 11.64 -21.56
CA ILE A 370 -11.98 10.18 -21.63
C ILE A 370 -12.89 9.74 -22.75
N LEU A 371 -12.32 9.10 -23.75
CA LEU A 371 -13.01 8.53 -24.89
C LEU A 371 -13.24 7.03 -24.62
N GLN A 372 -14.40 6.73 -24.03
CA GLN A 372 -14.79 5.36 -23.69
C GLN A 372 -15.38 4.62 -24.89
N LEU A 373 -15.43 3.28 -24.81
CA LEU A 373 -15.97 2.39 -25.85
C LEU A 373 -15.26 2.57 -27.20
N GLN A 374 -13.95 2.78 -27.16
CA GLN A 374 -13.10 2.92 -28.33
C GLN A 374 -11.88 2.01 -28.21
N ALA A 375 -11.78 1.00 -29.08
CA ALA A 375 -10.59 0.17 -29.19
C ALA A 375 -9.64 0.76 -30.23
N PRO A 376 -8.33 0.87 -29.95
CA PRO A 376 -7.35 1.32 -30.93
C PRO A 376 -7.32 0.35 -32.14
N ASP A 377 -7.31 0.91 -33.36
CA ASP A 377 -7.29 0.18 -34.62
C ASP A 377 -5.93 0.34 -35.31
N HIS A 378 -5.50 1.55 -35.60
CA HIS A 378 -4.18 1.85 -36.14
C HIS A 378 -3.75 3.29 -35.79
N ILE A 379 -2.47 3.56 -35.93
CA ILE A 379 -1.88 4.90 -35.78
C ILE A 379 -1.50 5.42 -37.17
N GLU A 380 -2.08 6.54 -37.54
CA GLU A 380 -1.76 7.25 -38.76
C GLU A 380 -0.47 8.05 -38.56
N ALA A 381 0.49 7.87 -39.47
CA ALA A 381 1.72 8.64 -39.50
C ALA A 381 1.70 9.63 -40.68
N ASP A 382 2.40 10.75 -40.53
CA ASP A 382 2.68 11.71 -41.61
C ASP A 382 3.77 11.18 -42.57
N GLU A 383 4.10 11.99 -43.59
CA GLU A 383 5.11 11.66 -44.60
C GLU A 383 6.52 11.46 -44.00
N ASN A 384 6.78 11.97 -42.81
CA ASN A 384 8.05 11.88 -42.08
C ASN A 384 8.03 10.75 -41.04
N GLY A 385 6.95 9.96 -40.96
CA GLY A 385 6.79 8.88 -40.01
C GLY A 385 6.41 9.31 -38.60
N HIS A 386 5.99 10.55 -38.39
CA HIS A 386 5.52 11.05 -37.11
C HIS A 386 4.01 10.79 -36.94
N VAL A 387 3.57 10.57 -35.71
CA VAL A 387 2.15 10.40 -35.36
C VAL A 387 1.34 11.61 -35.84
N ALA A 388 0.25 11.38 -36.55
CA ALA A 388 -0.70 12.38 -37.03
C ALA A 388 -2.11 12.20 -36.44
N ALA A 389 -2.52 10.94 -36.19
CA ALA A 389 -3.79 10.62 -35.56
C ALA A 389 -3.79 9.19 -34.97
N LEU A 390 -4.65 8.96 -33.99
CA LEU A 390 -5.05 7.62 -33.56
C LEU A 390 -6.44 7.31 -34.13
N TRP A 391 -6.56 6.20 -34.86
CA TRP A 391 -7.84 5.68 -35.31
C TRP A 391 -8.34 4.63 -34.33
N THR A 392 -9.62 4.73 -33.99
CA THR A 392 -10.26 3.81 -33.03
C THR A 392 -11.55 3.24 -33.60
N ARG A 393 -11.84 2.01 -33.19
CA ARG A 393 -13.05 1.29 -33.53
C ARG A 393 -14.05 1.39 -32.38
N PRO A 394 -15.28 1.91 -32.64
CA PRO A 394 -16.34 1.92 -31.64
C PRO A 394 -16.66 0.54 -31.11
N GLN A 395 -16.97 0.45 -29.82
CA GLN A 395 -17.22 -0.82 -29.13
C GLN A 395 -18.62 -0.87 -28.54
N VAL A 396 -19.18 -2.06 -28.45
CA VAL A 396 -20.36 -2.40 -27.65
C VAL A 396 -19.97 -3.38 -26.56
N ILE A 397 -20.66 -3.30 -25.43
CA ILE A 397 -20.38 -4.14 -24.28
C ILE A 397 -21.21 -5.42 -24.34
N GLY A 398 -20.53 -6.54 -24.28
CA GLY A 398 -21.11 -7.89 -24.24
C GLY A 398 -21.08 -8.52 -22.84
N PRO A 399 -21.22 -9.86 -22.78
CA PRO A 399 -21.22 -10.59 -21.51
C PRO A 399 -19.90 -10.45 -20.74
N TYR A 400 -19.97 -10.72 -19.41
CA TYR A 400 -18.79 -10.74 -18.56
C TYR A 400 -17.86 -11.91 -18.91
N GLY A 401 -16.56 -11.63 -18.96
CA GLY A 401 -15.52 -12.62 -19.13
C GLY A 401 -15.16 -13.34 -17.82
N SER A 402 -14.25 -14.31 -17.90
CA SER A 402 -13.70 -15.02 -16.72
C SER A 402 -12.91 -14.10 -15.76
N ASP A 403 -12.49 -12.94 -16.26
CA ASP A 403 -11.81 -11.89 -15.50
C ASP A 403 -12.79 -10.98 -14.72
N GLY A 404 -14.09 -11.31 -14.72
CA GLY A 404 -15.14 -10.52 -14.06
C GLY A 404 -15.44 -9.17 -14.71
N ARG A 405 -14.95 -8.94 -15.96
CA ARG A 405 -15.18 -7.69 -16.69
C ARG A 405 -15.95 -7.93 -17.99
N PRO A 406 -16.78 -6.98 -18.43
CA PRO A 406 -17.54 -7.13 -19.66
C PRO A 406 -16.62 -7.15 -20.89
N ARG A 407 -16.88 -8.05 -21.83
CA ARG A 407 -16.11 -8.15 -23.08
C ARG A 407 -16.53 -7.07 -24.06
N PRO A 408 -15.60 -6.28 -24.61
CA PRO A 408 -15.92 -5.35 -25.70
C PRO A 408 -15.98 -6.12 -27.02
N TYR A 409 -16.89 -5.73 -27.90
CA TYR A 409 -17.04 -6.21 -29.28
C TYR A 409 -17.12 -5.01 -30.21
N ASP A 410 -16.70 -5.21 -31.46
CA ASP A 410 -16.76 -4.16 -32.46
C ASP A 410 -18.21 -3.77 -32.75
N ALA A 411 -18.50 -2.49 -32.74
CA ALA A 411 -19.77 -1.95 -33.18
C ALA A 411 -19.81 -1.85 -34.70
N ASP A 412 -20.99 -2.00 -35.29
CA ASP A 412 -21.24 -1.69 -36.71
C ASP A 412 -21.30 -0.16 -36.91
N ALA A 413 -20.13 0.49 -36.83
CA ALA A 413 -19.99 1.93 -36.92
C ALA A 413 -18.62 2.30 -37.55
N PRO A 414 -18.50 3.45 -38.21
CA PRO A 414 -17.25 3.87 -38.82
C PRO A 414 -16.15 4.10 -37.78
N LEU A 415 -14.91 3.94 -38.20
CA LEU A 415 -13.75 4.27 -37.38
C LEU A 415 -13.77 5.77 -37.00
N LEU A 416 -13.32 6.09 -35.81
CA LEU A 416 -13.16 7.45 -35.33
C LEU A 416 -11.69 7.88 -35.42
N ARG A 417 -11.44 8.99 -36.10
CA ARG A 417 -10.12 9.60 -36.19
C ARG A 417 -9.93 10.66 -35.11
N THR A 418 -8.96 10.46 -34.23
CA THR A 418 -8.56 11.42 -33.20
C THR A 418 -7.19 12.01 -33.55
N PRO A 419 -7.12 13.28 -34.01
CA PRO A 419 -5.84 13.91 -34.35
C PRO A 419 -4.97 14.05 -33.09
N CYS A 420 -3.73 13.56 -33.16
CA CYS A 420 -2.76 13.65 -32.07
C CYS A 420 -1.33 13.67 -32.62
N ASP A 421 -0.42 14.18 -31.82
CA ASP A 421 1.01 14.29 -32.13
C ASP A 421 1.84 13.27 -31.36
N ILE A 422 1.24 12.71 -30.29
CA ILE A 422 1.87 11.69 -29.42
C ILE A 422 0.81 10.65 -29.04
N VAL A 423 1.22 9.39 -29.05
CA VAL A 423 0.43 8.27 -28.49
C VAL A 423 1.21 7.61 -27.35
N ILE A 424 0.58 7.43 -26.20
CA ILE A 424 1.16 6.74 -25.04
C ILE A 424 0.39 5.44 -24.84
N VAL A 425 1.08 4.31 -24.89
CA VAL A 425 0.50 2.96 -24.76
C VAL A 425 0.63 2.49 -23.31
N ALA A 426 -0.50 2.30 -22.61
CA ALA A 426 -0.58 1.95 -21.19
C ALA A 426 -1.46 0.69 -20.97
N ILE A 427 -1.13 -0.42 -21.64
CA ILE A 427 -1.94 -1.65 -21.65
C ILE A 427 -1.36 -2.78 -20.80
N GLY A 428 -0.39 -2.48 -19.94
CA GLY A 428 0.23 -3.41 -19.00
C GLY A 428 1.68 -3.73 -19.32
N GLN A 429 2.30 -4.51 -18.43
CA GLN A 429 3.72 -4.83 -18.44
C GLN A 429 3.95 -6.34 -18.47
N ALA A 430 5.20 -6.73 -18.73
CA ALA A 430 5.69 -8.11 -18.69
C ALA A 430 7.00 -8.20 -17.89
N ILE A 431 7.23 -9.38 -17.32
CA ILE A 431 8.48 -9.72 -16.62
C ILE A 431 9.46 -10.28 -17.65
N ASP A 432 10.74 -9.89 -17.55
CA ASP A 432 11.82 -10.50 -18.31
C ASP A 432 12.57 -11.49 -17.41
N ALA A 433 12.25 -12.77 -17.53
CA ALA A 433 12.85 -13.83 -16.75
C ALA A 433 14.07 -14.48 -17.43
N ARG A 434 14.45 -14.04 -18.65
CA ARG A 434 15.55 -14.64 -19.41
C ARG A 434 16.89 -14.71 -18.68
N PRO A 435 17.28 -13.73 -17.84
CA PRO A 435 18.53 -13.80 -17.09
C PRO A 435 18.62 -14.93 -16.05
N PHE A 436 17.49 -15.61 -15.76
CA PHE A 436 17.36 -16.65 -14.72
C PHE A 436 16.93 -18.01 -15.31
N ALA A 437 16.98 -18.18 -16.64
CA ALA A 437 16.56 -19.40 -17.34
C ALA A 437 17.75 -20.36 -17.56
#